data_e94c5720e39fd3a82f9e5f6f41be0841
#
_entry.id   e94c5720e39fd3a82f9e5f6f41be0841
#
_cell.length_a   1.000
_cell.length_b   1.000
_cell.length_c   1.000
_cell.angle_alpha   90.00
_cell.angle_beta   90.00
_cell.angle_gamma   90.00
#
_symmetry.space_group_name_H-M   'P 1'
#
loop_
_entity.id
_entity.type
_entity.pdbx_description
1 polymer ?
#
loop_
_entity_poly.entity_id
_entity_poly.type
_entity_poly.pdbx_seq_one_letter_code
_entity_poly.pdbx_strand_id
1 'polypeptide(L)'
;MHETKEIRVKMIDSKLDRLRYTGDWVDVRISAINNVNATSEEINKSRLLLQRGQVTTVLAGDTIKIAHGFALELPAGYEAILHPRSSLFKKTGLIFVSSGVIDEGYNGDGDEWFSVWRATQDTEIYYDQRIAQFRIQEKQPDLKFNFVDRLDNENRGGHGSTGDF
;
A
#
# COMPACT_ATOMS: atom_id res chain seq x y z
N MET A 1 -5.75 -14.39 24.20
CA MET A 1 -6.65 -13.23 23.96
C MET A 1 -5.90 -12.17 23.17
N HIS A 2 -6.45 -11.73 22.07
CA HIS A 2 -5.84 -10.65 21.27
C HIS A 2 -6.30 -9.30 21.79
N GLU A 3 -5.36 -8.38 21.95
CA GLU A 3 -5.67 -7.00 22.29
C GLU A 3 -6.25 -6.28 21.06
N THR A 4 -7.35 -5.57 21.25
CA THR A 4 -7.92 -4.72 20.20
C THR A 4 -7.25 -3.35 20.25
N LYS A 5 -6.71 -2.89 19.12
CA LYS A 5 -6.18 -1.55 18.95
C LYS A 5 -7.19 -0.68 18.23
N GLU A 6 -7.46 0.50 18.75
CA GLU A 6 -8.26 1.50 18.06
C GLU A 6 -7.38 2.29 17.09
N ILE A 7 -7.84 2.44 15.85
CA ILE A 7 -7.16 3.19 14.80
C ILE A 7 -8.03 4.37 14.41
N ARG A 8 -7.53 5.59 14.60
CA ARG A 8 -8.23 6.78 14.12
C ARG A 8 -8.02 6.93 12.64
N VAL A 9 -9.11 7.03 11.88
CA VAL A 9 -9.09 7.15 10.42
C VAL A 9 -9.83 8.41 10.02
N LYS A 10 -9.17 9.24 9.20
CA LYS A 10 -9.79 10.36 8.53
C LYS A 10 -10.09 9.99 7.09
N MET A 11 -11.35 9.95 6.71
CA MET A 11 -11.74 9.78 5.32
C MET A 11 -11.57 11.11 4.59
N ILE A 12 -10.54 11.22 3.75
CA ILE A 12 -10.32 12.39 2.88
C ILE A 12 -11.36 12.37 1.77
N ASP A 13 -11.66 11.19 1.26
CA ASP A 13 -12.75 10.96 0.31
C ASP A 13 -13.94 10.35 1.04
N SER A 14 -14.90 11.18 1.41
CA SER A 14 -16.08 10.75 2.19
C SER A 14 -17.06 9.90 1.39
N LYS A 15 -16.94 9.86 0.07
CA LYS A 15 -17.81 9.06 -0.81
C LYS A 15 -17.30 7.63 -1.00
N LEU A 16 -16.02 7.40 -0.68
CA LEU A 16 -15.41 6.09 -0.77
C LEU A 16 -15.95 5.17 0.33
N ASP A 17 -16.04 3.87 0.05
CA ASP A 17 -16.41 2.91 1.06
C ASP A 17 -15.36 2.89 2.20
N ARG A 18 -15.83 2.78 3.44
CA ARG A 18 -14.97 2.81 4.62
C ARG A 18 -14.11 1.56 4.70
N LEU A 19 -12.98 1.68 5.41
CA LEU A 19 -12.09 0.57 5.67
C LEU A 19 -12.81 -0.54 6.45
N ARG A 20 -12.64 -1.77 6.00
CA ARG A 20 -13.24 -2.96 6.62
C ARG A 20 -12.27 -4.12 6.55
N TYR A 21 -12.33 -4.99 7.54
CA TYR A 21 -11.67 -6.27 7.45
C TYR A 21 -12.31 -7.13 6.37
N THR A 22 -11.45 -7.77 5.57
CA THR A 22 -11.84 -8.84 4.67
C THR A 22 -10.90 -10.01 4.94
N GLY A 23 -11.21 -10.78 5.97
CA GLY A 23 -10.29 -11.76 6.50
C GLY A 23 -9.27 -11.11 7.44
N ASP A 24 -7.97 -11.37 7.23
CA ASP A 24 -6.88 -10.87 8.09
C ASP A 24 -6.32 -9.52 7.62
N TRP A 25 -6.56 -9.15 6.36
CA TRP A 25 -6.10 -7.92 5.76
C TRP A 25 -7.24 -6.93 5.55
N VAL A 26 -6.91 -5.64 5.49
CA VAL A 26 -7.87 -4.56 5.22
C VAL A 26 -7.75 -4.13 3.77
N ASP A 27 -8.83 -4.19 3.01
CA ASP A 27 -8.85 -3.75 1.62
C ASP A 27 -8.69 -2.25 1.48
N VAL A 28 -7.94 -1.84 0.45
CA VAL A 28 -7.68 -0.45 0.09
C VAL A 28 -8.20 -0.21 -1.32
N ARG A 29 -8.89 0.91 -1.49
CA ARG A 29 -9.63 1.24 -2.72
C ARG A 29 -9.02 2.41 -3.48
N ILE A 30 -9.47 2.59 -4.69
CA ILE A 30 -9.03 3.69 -5.56
C ILE A 30 -9.95 4.89 -5.36
N SER A 31 -9.36 5.99 -4.93
CA SER A 31 -10.04 7.29 -4.80
C SER A 31 -9.65 8.25 -5.93
N ALA A 32 -8.37 8.26 -6.30
CA ALA A 32 -7.85 9.11 -7.37
C ALA A 32 -6.69 8.42 -8.06
N ILE A 33 -6.42 8.81 -9.30
CA ILE A 33 -5.31 8.31 -10.10
C ILE A 33 -4.68 9.46 -10.87
N ASN A 34 -3.35 9.53 -10.86
CA ASN A 34 -2.62 10.53 -11.63
C ASN A 34 -1.18 10.04 -11.87
N ASN A 35 -0.35 10.88 -12.49
CA ASN A 35 1.07 10.57 -12.62
C ASN A 35 1.79 10.67 -11.27
N VAL A 36 3.01 10.13 -11.19
CA VAL A 36 3.78 10.00 -9.93
C VAL A 36 4.08 11.35 -9.29
N ASN A 37 4.26 12.40 -10.10
CA ASN A 37 4.62 13.74 -9.63
C ASN A 37 3.41 14.68 -9.48
N ALA A 38 2.20 14.15 -9.52
CA ALA A 38 0.99 14.96 -9.42
C ALA A 38 0.91 15.72 -8.08
N THR A 39 0.49 16.99 -8.17
CA THR A 39 0.24 17.82 -7.00
C THR A 39 -1.04 17.39 -6.29
N SER A 40 -1.23 17.85 -5.05
CA SER A 40 -2.49 17.59 -4.32
C SER A 40 -3.70 18.13 -5.07
N GLU A 41 -3.57 19.28 -5.74
CA GLU A 41 -4.64 19.84 -6.56
C GLU A 41 -5.00 18.95 -7.74
N GLU A 42 -3.99 18.43 -8.44
CA GLU A 42 -4.21 17.50 -9.57
C GLU A 42 -4.84 16.18 -9.10
N ILE A 43 -4.43 15.66 -7.95
CA ILE A 43 -5.04 14.47 -7.33
C ILE A 43 -6.50 14.73 -7.01
N ASN A 44 -6.84 15.88 -6.43
CA ASN A 44 -8.23 16.23 -6.09
C ASN A 44 -9.10 16.39 -7.33
N LYS A 45 -8.58 16.96 -8.41
CA LYS A 45 -9.30 17.05 -9.69
C LYS A 45 -9.59 15.65 -10.26
N SER A 46 -8.60 14.78 -10.25
CA SER A 46 -8.75 13.38 -10.66
C SER A 46 -9.81 12.68 -9.82
N ARG A 47 -9.80 12.88 -8.51
CA ARG A 47 -10.78 12.32 -7.58
C ARG A 47 -12.21 12.68 -7.98
N LEU A 48 -12.45 13.97 -8.25
CA LEU A 48 -13.77 14.44 -8.66
C LEU A 48 -14.24 13.81 -9.96
N LEU A 49 -13.34 13.64 -10.94
CA LEU A 49 -13.67 13.00 -12.22
C LEU A 49 -14.02 11.52 -12.03
N LEU A 50 -13.24 10.80 -11.25
CA LEU A 50 -13.52 9.39 -10.95
C LEU A 50 -14.83 9.22 -10.18
N GLN A 51 -15.09 10.07 -9.20
CA GLN A 51 -16.36 10.07 -8.45
C GLN A 51 -17.58 10.27 -9.35
N ARG A 52 -17.41 10.97 -10.48
CA ARG A 52 -18.47 11.19 -11.47
C ARG A 52 -18.61 10.05 -12.47
N GLY A 53 -17.83 8.97 -12.30
CA GLY A 53 -17.90 7.80 -13.15
C GLY A 53 -16.93 7.78 -14.33
N GLN A 54 -15.97 8.70 -14.41
CA GLN A 54 -14.95 8.64 -15.44
C GLN A 54 -14.08 7.40 -15.23
N VAL A 55 -13.96 6.59 -16.27
CA VAL A 55 -13.05 5.44 -16.28
C VAL A 55 -11.70 5.92 -16.83
N THR A 56 -10.62 5.58 -16.15
CA THR A 56 -9.27 5.92 -16.60
C THR A 56 -8.62 4.70 -17.25
N THR A 57 -8.17 4.87 -18.49
CA THR A 57 -7.37 3.86 -19.18
C THR A 57 -5.89 4.12 -18.90
N VAL A 58 -5.20 3.12 -18.39
CA VAL A 58 -3.75 3.12 -18.18
C VAL A 58 -3.14 2.26 -19.26
N LEU A 59 -2.17 2.81 -19.99
CA LEU A 59 -1.52 2.09 -21.10
C LEU A 59 -0.34 1.26 -20.59
N ALA A 60 -0.05 0.16 -21.27
CA ALA A 60 1.13 -0.65 -20.97
C ALA A 60 2.39 0.23 -20.94
N GLY A 61 3.19 0.08 -19.87
CA GLY A 61 4.40 0.89 -19.66
C GLY A 61 4.18 2.14 -18.81
N ASP A 62 2.94 2.57 -18.59
CA ASP A 62 2.65 3.73 -17.73
C ASP A 62 2.94 3.42 -16.28
N THR A 63 3.48 4.41 -15.58
CA THR A 63 3.62 4.40 -14.12
C THR A 63 2.66 5.42 -13.53
N ILE A 64 1.82 4.99 -12.60
CA ILE A 64 0.74 5.77 -12.05
C ILE A 64 0.79 5.82 -10.53
N LYS A 65 0.29 6.92 -9.97
CA LYS A 65 0.05 7.09 -8.55
C LYS A 65 -1.44 6.96 -8.29
N ILE A 66 -1.79 6.09 -7.34
CA ILE A 66 -3.17 5.91 -6.89
C ILE A 66 -3.27 6.42 -5.46
N ALA A 67 -4.20 7.34 -5.23
CA ALA A 67 -4.52 7.84 -3.91
C ALA A 67 -5.72 7.05 -3.35
N HIS A 68 -5.67 6.75 -2.05
CA HIS A 68 -6.61 5.83 -1.43
C HIS A 68 -7.69 6.50 -0.58
N GLY A 69 -7.71 7.82 -0.52
CA GLY A 69 -8.81 8.60 0.04
C GLY A 69 -8.90 8.61 1.56
N PHE A 70 -7.86 8.20 2.27
CA PHE A 70 -7.83 8.25 3.73
C PHE A 70 -6.43 8.53 4.27
N ALA A 71 -6.40 9.08 5.48
CA ALA A 71 -5.23 9.18 6.34
C ALA A 71 -5.56 8.49 7.66
N LEU A 72 -4.59 7.92 8.33
CA LEU A 72 -4.83 7.28 9.62
C LEU A 72 -3.65 7.45 10.57
N GLU A 73 -3.93 7.26 11.84
CA GLU A 73 -2.94 7.30 12.91
C GLU A 73 -2.66 5.89 13.39
N LEU A 74 -1.45 5.39 13.11
CA LEU A 74 -1.01 4.10 13.61
C LEU A 74 -0.75 4.16 15.12
N PRO A 75 -1.00 3.08 15.85
CA PRO A 75 -0.61 3.03 17.26
C PRO A 75 0.90 3.21 17.42
N ALA A 76 1.33 3.82 18.53
CA ALA A 76 2.75 3.97 18.85
C ALA A 76 3.44 2.61 18.83
N GLY A 77 4.58 2.52 18.15
CA GLY A 77 5.36 1.29 18.02
C GLY A 77 4.89 0.35 16.91
N TYR A 78 3.99 0.81 16.04
CA TYR A 78 3.47 -0.01 14.93
C TYR A 78 3.76 0.63 13.58
N GLU A 79 3.75 -0.18 12.56
CA GLU A 79 3.87 0.20 11.15
C GLU A 79 2.82 -0.53 10.34
N ALA A 80 2.50 -0.03 9.16
CA ALA A 80 1.60 -0.72 8.25
C ALA A 80 2.36 -1.24 7.03
N ILE A 81 1.93 -2.39 6.52
CA ILE A 81 2.47 -2.99 5.30
C ILE A 81 1.35 -3.04 4.27
N LEU A 82 1.56 -2.38 3.14
CA LEU A 82 0.64 -2.35 2.01
C LEU A 82 1.11 -3.33 0.94
N HIS A 83 0.21 -4.20 0.49
CA HIS A 83 0.47 -5.20 -0.55
C HIS A 83 -0.61 -5.18 -1.62
N PRO A 84 -0.31 -5.63 -2.85
CA PRO A 84 -1.34 -5.91 -3.84
C PRO A 84 -2.31 -6.98 -3.33
N ARG A 85 -3.56 -6.93 -3.79
CA ARG A 85 -4.47 -8.06 -3.62
C ARG A 85 -3.99 -9.23 -4.49
N SER A 86 -4.22 -10.46 -4.02
CA SER A 86 -3.73 -11.68 -4.68
C SER A 86 -4.16 -11.83 -6.14
N SER A 87 -5.34 -11.34 -6.50
CA SER A 87 -5.89 -11.46 -7.85
C SER A 87 -5.58 -10.27 -8.76
N LEU A 88 -4.92 -9.23 -8.25
CA LEU A 88 -4.80 -7.95 -8.96
C LEU A 88 -4.02 -8.07 -10.26
N PHE A 89 -2.84 -8.67 -10.23
CA PHE A 89 -1.99 -8.79 -11.42
C PHE A 89 -2.69 -9.57 -12.52
N LYS A 90 -3.34 -10.67 -12.18
CA LYS A 90 -4.07 -11.50 -13.14
C LYS A 90 -5.18 -10.73 -13.84
N LYS A 91 -5.88 -9.86 -13.11
CA LYS A 91 -7.02 -9.09 -13.65
C LYS A 91 -6.59 -7.83 -14.40
N THR A 92 -5.53 -7.17 -13.95
CA THR A 92 -5.20 -5.81 -14.42
C THR A 92 -3.83 -5.69 -15.05
N GLY A 93 -2.91 -6.63 -14.79
CA GLY A 93 -1.52 -6.49 -15.22
C GLY A 93 -0.73 -5.42 -14.47
N LEU A 94 -1.28 -4.86 -13.38
CA LEU A 94 -0.59 -3.86 -12.58
C LEU A 94 0.43 -4.48 -11.66
N ILE A 95 1.65 -3.92 -11.65
CA ILE A 95 2.73 -4.29 -10.72
C ILE A 95 2.92 -3.18 -9.72
N PHE A 96 2.98 -3.54 -8.42
CA PHE A 96 3.25 -2.61 -7.34
C PHE A 96 4.75 -2.25 -7.34
N VAL A 97 5.06 -0.95 -7.44
CA VAL A 97 6.45 -0.48 -7.58
C VAL A 97 6.90 0.48 -6.49
N SER A 98 6.02 0.89 -5.59
CA SER A 98 6.40 1.71 -4.44
C SER A 98 6.75 0.85 -3.24
N SER A 99 7.38 1.49 -2.22
CA SER A 99 7.52 0.84 -0.92
C SER A 99 6.14 0.59 -0.30
N GLY A 100 5.93 -0.60 0.25
CA GLY A 100 4.68 -0.93 0.92
C GLY A 100 4.64 -0.56 2.40
N VAL A 101 5.69 0.05 2.94
CA VAL A 101 5.77 0.37 4.37
C VAL A 101 5.22 1.77 4.62
N ILE A 102 4.29 1.88 5.57
CA ILE A 102 3.76 3.15 6.06
C ILE A 102 4.28 3.34 7.48
N ASP A 103 5.06 4.40 7.67
CA ASP A 103 5.67 4.71 8.96
C ASP A 103 4.67 5.26 9.96
N GLU A 104 4.96 5.02 11.25
CA GLU A 104 4.18 5.55 12.37
C GLU A 104 3.97 7.08 12.28
N GLY A 105 4.99 7.81 11.83
CA GLY A 105 4.93 9.27 11.72
C GLY A 105 4.10 9.81 10.55
N TYR A 106 3.64 8.96 9.64
CA TYR A 106 2.81 9.38 8.51
C TYR A 106 1.33 9.40 8.93
N ASN A 107 0.97 10.40 9.74
CA ASN A 107 -0.29 10.45 10.48
C ASN A 107 -0.98 11.82 10.48
N GLY A 108 -0.57 12.73 9.60
CA GLY A 108 -1.18 14.05 9.50
C GLY A 108 -2.49 14.04 8.72
N ASP A 109 -3.27 15.11 8.86
CA ASP A 109 -4.55 15.25 8.16
C ASP A 109 -4.43 15.24 6.64
N GLY A 110 -3.28 15.67 6.11
CA GLY A 110 -2.99 15.68 4.69
C GLY A 110 -2.14 14.49 4.23
N ASP A 111 -1.80 13.58 5.13
CA ASP A 111 -0.96 12.40 4.82
C ASP A 111 -1.82 11.28 4.26
N GLU A 112 -2.38 11.53 3.09
CA GLU A 112 -3.19 10.57 2.37
C GLU A 112 -2.37 9.37 1.95
N TRP A 113 -2.87 8.16 2.16
CA TRP A 113 -2.23 6.95 1.69
C TRP A 113 -2.30 6.86 0.16
N PHE A 114 -1.19 6.48 -0.43
CA PHE A 114 -1.09 6.29 -1.88
C PHE A 114 -0.19 5.08 -2.19
N SER A 115 -0.27 4.63 -3.43
CA SER A 115 0.57 3.57 -3.95
C SER A 115 0.95 3.87 -5.40
N VAL A 116 2.07 3.32 -5.85
CA VAL A 116 2.58 3.54 -7.21
C VAL A 116 2.63 2.20 -7.92
N TRP A 117 2.15 2.21 -9.16
CA TRP A 117 1.96 1.00 -9.97
C TRP A 117 2.47 1.20 -11.38
N ARG A 118 2.95 0.12 -11.99
CA ARG A 118 3.29 0.08 -13.41
C ARG A 118 2.37 -0.89 -14.12
N ALA A 119 1.81 -0.45 -15.26
CA ALA A 119 0.97 -1.29 -16.10
C ALA A 119 1.82 -2.13 -17.03
N THR A 120 1.56 -3.44 -17.09
CA THR A 120 2.19 -4.36 -18.05
C THR A 120 1.31 -4.59 -19.26
N GLN A 121 0.08 -4.16 -19.22
CA GLN A 121 -0.90 -4.20 -20.31
C GLN A 121 -1.84 -3.01 -20.17
N ASP A 122 -2.57 -2.67 -21.22
CA ASP A 122 -3.61 -1.67 -21.13
C ASP A 122 -4.70 -2.15 -20.17
N THR A 123 -5.11 -1.29 -19.25
CA THR A 123 -6.11 -1.64 -18.27
C THR A 123 -6.98 -0.44 -17.91
N GLU A 124 -8.21 -0.69 -17.53
CA GLU A 124 -9.16 0.33 -17.07
C GLU A 124 -9.21 0.36 -15.56
N ILE A 125 -9.24 1.56 -14.99
CA ILE A 125 -9.27 1.82 -13.55
C ILE A 125 -10.58 2.52 -13.20
N TYR A 126 -11.23 2.04 -12.15
CA TYR A 126 -12.54 2.51 -11.71
C TYR A 126 -12.47 3.07 -10.30
N TYR A 127 -13.32 4.06 -10.04
CA TYR A 127 -13.51 4.57 -8.69
C TYR A 127 -14.00 3.46 -7.74
N ASP A 128 -13.52 3.50 -6.51
CA ASP A 128 -13.89 2.57 -5.43
C ASP A 128 -13.48 1.10 -5.68
N GLN A 129 -12.66 0.87 -6.71
CA GLN A 129 -12.11 -0.47 -7.00
C GLN A 129 -11.13 -0.88 -5.89
N ARG A 130 -11.25 -2.11 -5.41
CA ARG A 130 -10.27 -2.68 -4.48
C ARG A 130 -8.99 -3.03 -5.23
N ILE A 131 -7.87 -2.50 -4.80
CA ILE A 131 -6.59 -2.66 -5.51
C ILE A 131 -5.49 -3.24 -4.65
N ALA A 132 -5.49 -2.91 -3.37
CA ALA A 132 -4.45 -3.30 -2.44
C ALA A 132 -5.06 -3.72 -1.12
N GLN A 133 -4.22 -4.14 -0.20
CA GLN A 133 -4.60 -4.52 1.14
C GLN A 133 -3.47 -4.18 2.10
N PHE A 134 -3.79 -3.93 3.35
CA PHE A 134 -2.77 -3.67 4.35
C PHE A 134 -3.02 -4.44 5.65
N ARG A 135 -1.96 -4.58 6.42
CA ARG A 135 -2.01 -5.01 7.81
C ARG A 135 -1.07 -4.17 8.65
N ILE A 136 -1.33 -4.13 9.93
CA ILE A 136 -0.54 -3.39 10.92
C ILE A 136 0.28 -4.40 11.72
N GLN A 137 1.54 -4.08 11.97
CA GLN A 137 2.46 -4.93 12.72
C GLN A 137 3.36 -4.08 13.61
N GLU A 138 3.93 -4.69 14.63
CA GLU A 138 4.94 -4.02 15.44
C GLU A 138 6.15 -3.66 14.58
N LYS A 139 6.65 -2.43 14.74
CA LYS A 139 7.91 -2.05 14.08
C LYS A 139 9.09 -2.73 14.76
N GLN A 140 10.21 -2.82 14.06
CA GLN A 140 11.38 -3.46 14.62
C GLN A 140 11.88 -2.69 15.85
N PRO A 141 12.52 -3.38 16.81
CA PRO A 141 13.12 -2.73 17.98
C PRO A 141 14.29 -1.83 17.57
N ASP A 142 14.71 -0.97 18.49
CA ASP A 142 15.94 -0.19 18.28
C ASP A 142 17.13 -1.13 18.13
N LEU A 143 17.96 -0.86 17.16
CA LEU A 143 19.11 -1.70 16.81
C LEU A 143 20.41 -0.97 17.10
N LYS A 144 21.38 -1.72 17.61
CA LYS A 144 22.77 -1.29 17.70
C LYS A 144 23.64 -2.32 17.01
N PHE A 145 24.36 -1.90 15.98
CA PHE A 145 25.25 -2.78 15.25
C PHE A 145 26.61 -2.84 15.93
N ASN A 146 27.06 -4.06 16.24
CA ASN A 146 28.40 -4.33 16.74
C ASN A 146 29.16 -5.06 15.62
N PHE A 147 30.09 -4.37 15.00
CA PHE A 147 30.88 -4.93 13.89
C PHE A 147 32.00 -5.80 14.45
N VAL A 148 31.99 -7.05 14.05
CA VAL A 148 32.94 -8.07 14.49
C VAL A 148 33.64 -8.70 13.29
N ASP A 149 34.86 -9.23 13.50
CA ASP A 149 35.59 -9.91 12.42
C ASP A 149 35.02 -11.31 12.14
N ARG A 150 34.42 -11.93 13.12
CA ARG A 150 33.89 -13.30 13.02
C ARG A 150 32.63 -13.42 13.84
N LEU A 151 31.66 -14.19 13.33
CA LEU A 151 30.43 -14.52 14.04
C LEU A 151 30.56 -15.79 14.89
N ASP A 152 31.54 -16.64 14.55
CA ASP A 152 31.83 -17.92 15.25
C ASP A 152 30.67 -18.91 15.32
N ASN A 153 29.74 -18.79 14.39
CA ASN A 153 28.60 -19.71 14.24
C ASN A 153 28.86 -20.66 13.09
N GLU A 154 28.25 -21.84 13.17
CA GLU A 154 28.29 -22.81 12.09
C GLU A 154 27.51 -22.26 10.86
N ASN A 155 28.08 -22.47 9.66
CA ASN A 155 27.41 -22.08 8.43
C ASN A 155 26.22 -22.98 8.15
N ARG A 156 25.03 -22.36 8.00
CA ARG A 156 23.85 -23.13 7.60
C ARG A 156 23.82 -23.41 6.10
N GLY A 157 24.44 -22.55 5.29
CA GLY A 157 24.27 -22.53 3.84
C GLY A 157 23.01 -21.79 3.37
N GLY A 158 22.92 -21.58 2.08
CA GLY A 158 21.80 -20.90 1.43
C GLY A 158 21.38 -21.64 0.17
N HIS A 159 20.81 -20.95 -0.78
CA HIS A 159 20.37 -21.41 -2.11
C HIS A 159 20.73 -22.85 -2.49
N GLY A 160 19.76 -23.78 -2.36
CA GLY A 160 19.96 -25.18 -2.71
C GLY A 160 20.62 -26.04 -1.63
N SER A 161 20.92 -25.46 -0.45
CA SER A 161 21.55 -26.23 0.65
C SER A 161 20.69 -27.38 1.15
N THR A 162 19.35 -27.30 0.96
CA THR A 162 18.41 -28.39 1.30
C THR A 162 18.11 -29.32 0.14
N GLY A 163 18.66 -29.05 -1.07
CA GLY A 163 18.42 -29.84 -2.28
C GLY A 163 17.01 -29.60 -2.87
N ASP A 164 16.81 -30.17 -4.05
CA ASP A 164 15.54 -30.05 -4.77
C ASP A 164 14.60 -31.25 -4.53
N PHE A 165 15.10 -32.29 -3.90
CA PHE A 165 14.36 -33.53 -3.67
C PHE A 165 14.59 -34.07 -2.24
#